data_7627a2500982cc6e27c71dec3f23832c
#
_entry.id   7627a2500982cc6e27c71dec3f23832c
#
_cell.length_a   1.000
_cell.length_b   1.000
_cell.length_c   1.000
_cell.angle_alpha   90.00
_cell.angle_beta   90.00
_cell.angle_gamma   90.00
#
_symmetry.space_group_name_H-M   'P 1'
#
loop_
_entity.id
_entity.type
_entity.pdbx_description
1 polymer ?
#
loop_
_entity_poly.entity_id
_entity_poly.type
_entity_poly.pdbx_seq_one_letter_code
_entity_poly.pdbx_strand_id
1 'polypeptide(L)'
;MKASSYLTSLLEESGDQVEFFLRFIRNIFKNGFEWNEFIRQCYLIGYKSIGIVLLTGFILGFVLTLQSLPTLKEFGAQNYVPSMVSISIIREIGPVIIGLICAGKIASSIGAELGSMNVSEQIDAMEVSGANPIQYLVVTRILACTLMVPILTLLADTVALAGGYFGTNLSGNMTAQLYFAKSFQALVFSDFFPAFIKTILFGFSIGFIGCYKGYHSNKGTESVGIAANASVVTASIWIILLDAITVQITNTLVYT
;
A
#
# COMPACT_ATOMS: atom_id res chain seq x y z
N MET A 1 10.55 28.39 -23.94
CA MET A 1 11.72 27.57 -23.65
C MET A 1 11.58 26.74 -22.35
N LYS A 2 11.17 27.29 -21.19
CA LYS A 2 11.03 26.48 -19.94
C LYS A 2 9.93 25.38 -19.99
N ALA A 3 8.81 25.60 -20.64
CA ALA A 3 7.74 24.59 -20.74
C ALA A 3 8.11 23.38 -21.62
N SER A 4 8.89 23.61 -22.68
CA SER A 4 9.39 22.55 -23.55
C SER A 4 10.41 21.65 -22.84
N SER A 5 11.27 22.24 -22.00
CA SER A 5 12.25 21.50 -21.21
C SER A 5 11.59 20.67 -20.07
N TYR A 6 10.49 21.14 -19.51
CA TYR A 6 9.71 20.36 -18.53
C TYR A 6 8.97 19.16 -19.16
N LEU A 7 8.41 19.37 -20.34
CA LEU A 7 7.74 18.29 -21.09
C LEU A 7 8.73 17.20 -21.53
N THR A 8 9.91 17.59 -22.01
CA THR A 8 10.94 16.60 -22.38
C THR A 8 11.44 15.81 -21.17
N SER A 9 11.68 16.44 -20.03
CA SER A 9 12.11 15.72 -18.82
C SER A 9 11.04 14.76 -18.26
N LEU A 10 9.75 15.12 -18.34
CA LEU A 10 8.66 14.23 -17.97
C LEU A 10 8.53 13.03 -18.93
N LEU A 11 8.74 13.24 -20.23
CA LEU A 11 8.72 12.16 -21.21
C LEU A 11 9.92 11.22 -21.05
N GLU A 12 11.10 11.75 -20.76
CA GLU A 12 12.30 10.96 -20.45
C GLU A 12 12.10 10.13 -19.18
N GLU A 13 11.64 10.73 -18.08
CA GLU A 13 11.35 10.01 -16.84
C GLU A 13 10.29 8.92 -17.02
N SER A 14 9.25 9.20 -17.83
CA SER A 14 8.23 8.20 -18.16
C SER A 14 8.79 7.06 -19.00
N GLY A 15 9.69 7.36 -19.95
CA GLY A 15 10.40 6.37 -20.75
C GLY A 15 11.25 5.44 -19.91
N ASP A 16 12.03 6.00 -18.98
CA ASP A 16 12.87 5.25 -18.05
C ASP A 16 12.05 4.33 -17.14
N GLN A 17 10.90 4.80 -16.66
CA GLN A 17 9.98 3.98 -15.87
C GLN A 17 9.43 2.80 -16.68
N VAL A 18 9.06 3.01 -17.94
CA VAL A 18 8.60 1.93 -18.83
C VAL A 18 9.71 0.93 -19.12
N GLU A 19 10.94 1.40 -19.38
CA GLU A 19 12.08 0.51 -19.57
C GLU A 19 12.36 -0.32 -18.31
N PHE A 20 12.34 0.31 -17.13
CA PHE A 20 12.53 -0.37 -15.86
C PHE A 20 11.45 -1.43 -15.61
N PHE A 21 10.19 -1.12 -15.93
CA PHE A 21 9.08 -2.07 -15.87
C PHE A 21 9.27 -3.26 -16.83
N LEU A 22 9.72 -3.02 -18.03
CA LEU A 22 10.02 -4.10 -19.00
C LEU A 22 11.19 -4.98 -18.52
N ARG A 23 12.23 -4.39 -17.94
CA ARG A 23 13.34 -5.11 -17.29
C ARG A 23 12.84 -5.96 -16.12
N PHE A 24 11.94 -5.42 -15.30
CA PHE A 24 11.31 -6.16 -14.20
C PHE A 24 10.54 -7.38 -14.73
N ILE A 25 9.63 -7.21 -15.69
CA ILE A 25 8.85 -8.31 -16.26
C ILE A 25 9.78 -9.38 -16.86
N ARG A 26 10.80 -8.99 -17.62
CA ARG A 26 11.74 -9.92 -18.23
C ARG A 26 12.50 -10.75 -17.21
N ASN A 27 12.81 -10.18 -16.05
CA ASN A 27 13.57 -10.85 -15.01
C ASN A 27 12.71 -11.70 -14.05
N ILE A 28 11.39 -11.47 -13.97
CA ILE A 28 10.48 -12.37 -13.22
C ILE A 28 10.53 -13.81 -13.77
N PHE A 29 10.53 -13.94 -15.09
CA PHE A 29 10.47 -15.25 -15.78
C PHE A 29 11.85 -15.88 -16.02
N LYS A 30 12.93 -15.25 -15.53
CA LYS A 30 14.28 -15.78 -15.70
C LYS A 30 14.52 -16.88 -14.66
N ASN A 31 15.18 -17.97 -15.10
CA ASN A 31 15.52 -19.08 -14.21
C ASN A 31 16.41 -18.63 -13.05
N GLY A 32 16.13 -19.15 -11.83
CA GLY A 32 16.91 -18.85 -10.64
C GLY A 32 16.28 -17.80 -9.74
N PHE A 33 14.95 -17.88 -9.48
CA PHE A 33 14.28 -16.99 -8.53
C PHE A 33 14.85 -17.11 -7.12
N GLU A 34 15.17 -15.97 -6.51
CA GLU A 34 15.84 -15.88 -5.22
C GLU A 34 14.83 -15.99 -4.05
N TRP A 35 14.39 -17.22 -3.76
CA TRP A 35 13.38 -17.50 -2.73
C TRP A 35 13.78 -17.02 -1.34
N ASN A 36 15.07 -17.19 -0.97
CA ASN A 36 15.56 -16.79 0.34
C ASN A 36 15.45 -15.27 0.53
N GLU A 37 15.84 -14.50 -0.48
CA GLU A 37 15.72 -13.05 -0.43
C GLU A 37 14.27 -12.59 -0.47
N PHE A 38 13.41 -13.22 -1.27
CA PHE A 38 11.98 -12.94 -1.30
C PHE A 38 11.34 -13.13 0.09
N ILE A 39 11.59 -14.25 0.76
CA ILE A 39 11.07 -14.52 2.11
C ILE A 39 11.61 -13.49 3.11
N ARG A 40 12.89 -13.15 3.00
CA ARG A 40 13.50 -12.10 3.82
C ARG A 40 12.83 -10.76 3.62
N GLN A 41 12.53 -10.38 2.37
CA GLN A 41 11.82 -9.14 2.06
C GLN A 41 10.36 -9.18 2.57
N CYS A 42 9.66 -10.30 2.45
CA CYS A 42 8.34 -10.47 3.05
C CYS A 42 8.36 -10.26 4.57
N TYR A 43 9.38 -10.78 5.25
CA TYR A 43 9.55 -10.55 6.68
C TYR A 43 9.83 -9.08 7.01
N LEU A 44 10.73 -8.42 6.27
CA LEU A 44 11.08 -7.02 6.52
C LEU A 44 9.90 -6.08 6.25
N ILE A 45 9.18 -6.30 5.16
CA ILE A 45 8.04 -5.50 4.75
C ILE A 45 6.82 -5.79 5.64
N GLY A 46 6.49 -7.06 5.83
CA GLY A 46 5.32 -7.51 6.57
C GLY A 46 5.49 -7.31 8.08
N TYR A 47 6.35 -8.12 8.69
CA TYR A 47 6.46 -8.17 10.15
C TYR A 47 6.83 -6.82 10.78
N LYS A 48 7.80 -6.12 10.22
CA LYS A 48 8.20 -4.81 10.76
C LYS A 48 7.12 -3.72 10.60
N SER A 49 6.09 -3.93 9.76
CA SER A 49 5.01 -2.97 9.57
C SER A 49 3.75 -3.30 10.36
N ILE A 50 3.63 -4.52 10.91
CA ILE A 50 2.42 -4.96 11.64
C ILE A 50 2.04 -3.97 12.73
N GLY A 51 2.96 -3.55 13.58
CA GLY A 51 2.65 -2.70 14.73
C GLY A 51 1.97 -1.39 14.35
N ILE A 52 2.53 -0.66 13.39
CA ILE A 52 1.94 0.61 12.95
C ILE A 52 0.60 0.41 12.21
N VAL A 53 0.50 -0.65 11.43
CA VAL A 53 -0.69 -0.98 10.65
C VAL A 53 -1.86 -1.36 11.56
N LEU A 54 -1.63 -2.24 12.56
CA LEU A 54 -2.67 -2.62 13.53
C LEU A 54 -3.12 -1.46 14.40
N LEU A 55 -2.17 -0.65 14.88
CA LEU A 55 -2.49 0.55 15.67
C LEU A 55 -3.36 1.52 14.85
N THR A 56 -2.96 1.78 13.62
CA THR A 56 -3.73 2.67 12.73
C THR A 56 -5.10 2.09 12.42
N GLY A 57 -5.19 0.81 12.09
CA GLY A 57 -6.48 0.14 11.85
C GLY A 57 -7.41 0.30 13.04
N PHE A 58 -6.94 0.01 14.26
CA PHE A 58 -7.74 0.17 15.47
C PHE A 58 -8.27 1.60 15.63
N ILE A 59 -7.37 2.59 15.50
CA ILE A 59 -7.73 4.01 15.64
C ILE A 59 -8.75 4.43 14.57
N LEU A 60 -8.58 3.99 13.31
CA LEU A 60 -9.52 4.29 12.24
C LEU A 60 -10.93 3.81 12.56
N GLY A 61 -11.08 2.53 12.94
CA GLY A 61 -12.39 1.99 13.29
C GLY A 61 -13.00 2.69 14.50
N PHE A 62 -12.20 2.96 15.51
CA PHE A 62 -12.61 3.66 16.72
C PHE A 62 -13.10 5.09 16.42
N VAL A 63 -12.29 5.89 15.72
CA VAL A 63 -12.60 7.29 15.40
C VAL A 63 -13.80 7.38 14.46
N LEU A 64 -13.86 6.55 13.43
CA LEU A 64 -14.99 6.54 12.49
C LEU A 64 -16.31 6.25 13.20
N THR A 65 -16.29 5.32 14.14
CA THR A 65 -17.46 5.00 14.98
C THR A 65 -17.87 6.17 15.87
N LEU A 66 -16.91 6.81 16.56
CA LEU A 66 -17.20 7.95 17.44
C LEU A 66 -17.76 9.14 16.65
N GLN A 67 -17.32 9.36 15.42
CA GLN A 67 -17.83 10.44 14.56
C GLN A 67 -19.21 10.12 13.97
N SER A 68 -19.47 8.88 13.61
CA SER A 68 -20.71 8.48 12.94
C SER A 68 -21.87 8.29 13.94
N LEU A 69 -21.58 7.86 15.14
CA LEU A 69 -22.59 7.46 16.14
C LEU A 69 -23.49 8.62 16.58
N PRO A 70 -23.00 9.85 16.90
CA PRO A 70 -23.89 10.97 17.27
C PRO A 70 -24.88 11.31 16.16
N THR A 71 -24.37 11.44 14.93
CA THR A 71 -25.20 11.77 13.77
C THR A 71 -26.29 10.72 13.53
N LEU A 72 -25.92 9.45 13.51
CA LEU A 72 -26.91 8.37 13.32
C LEU A 72 -27.89 8.25 14.49
N LYS A 73 -27.48 8.64 15.69
CA LYS A 73 -28.36 8.67 16.86
C LYS A 73 -29.45 9.75 16.74
N GLU A 74 -29.12 10.94 16.21
CA GLU A 74 -30.07 12.00 15.94
C GLU A 74 -31.19 11.57 14.96
N PHE A 75 -30.83 10.72 13.98
CA PHE A 75 -31.78 10.15 13.03
C PHE A 75 -32.47 8.86 13.53
N GLY A 76 -32.24 8.42 14.77
CA GLY A 76 -32.77 7.16 15.30
C GLY A 76 -32.17 5.91 14.63
N ALA A 77 -31.08 6.05 13.89
CA ALA A 77 -30.45 5.03 13.03
C ALA A 77 -29.17 4.42 13.67
N GLN A 78 -28.98 4.55 14.98
CA GLN A 78 -27.77 4.06 15.66
C GLN A 78 -27.48 2.57 15.42
N ASN A 79 -28.50 1.78 15.16
CA ASN A 79 -28.37 0.35 14.85
C ASN A 79 -27.65 0.05 13.53
N TYR A 80 -27.49 1.02 12.64
CA TYR A 80 -26.76 0.90 11.37
C TYR A 80 -25.28 1.25 11.47
N VAL A 81 -24.81 1.77 12.63
CA VAL A 81 -23.40 2.13 12.85
C VAL A 81 -22.44 0.99 12.49
N PRO A 82 -22.63 -0.26 12.97
CA PRO A 82 -21.72 -1.36 12.65
C PRO A 82 -21.63 -1.64 11.14
N SER A 83 -22.77 -1.64 10.46
CA SER A 83 -22.86 -1.88 9.02
C SER A 83 -22.17 -0.77 8.22
N MET A 84 -22.44 0.49 8.56
CA MET A 84 -21.84 1.64 7.90
C MET A 84 -20.32 1.65 8.09
N VAL A 85 -19.85 1.45 9.33
CA VAL A 85 -18.42 1.47 9.66
C VAL A 85 -17.69 0.32 8.96
N SER A 86 -18.23 -0.89 8.97
CA SER A 86 -17.59 -2.04 8.34
C SER A 86 -17.48 -1.89 6.81
N ILE A 87 -18.54 -1.43 6.15
CA ILE A 87 -18.52 -1.19 4.70
C ILE A 87 -17.52 -0.09 4.35
N SER A 88 -17.54 1.05 5.07
CA SER A 88 -16.63 2.17 4.81
C SER A 88 -15.17 1.80 4.99
N ILE A 89 -14.83 1.01 6.03
CA ILE A 89 -13.46 0.57 6.27
C ILE A 89 -13.01 -0.37 5.15
N ILE A 90 -13.73 -1.44 4.91
CA ILE A 90 -13.28 -2.52 4.03
C ILE A 90 -13.23 -2.07 2.56
N ARG A 91 -14.21 -1.26 2.11
CA ARG A 91 -14.27 -0.81 0.71
C ARG A 91 -13.23 0.24 0.36
N GLU A 92 -13.00 1.23 1.25
CA GLU A 92 -12.26 2.43 0.91
C GLU A 92 -11.22 2.84 1.95
N ILE A 93 -11.65 3.15 3.17
CA ILE A 93 -10.82 3.83 4.16
C ILE A 93 -9.63 2.96 4.56
N GLY A 94 -9.86 1.67 4.81
CA GLY A 94 -8.82 0.71 5.17
C GLY A 94 -7.73 0.61 4.09
N PRO A 95 -8.07 0.18 2.85
CA PRO A 95 -7.12 0.06 1.76
C PRO A 95 -6.30 1.33 1.51
N VAL A 96 -6.95 2.49 1.43
CA VAL A 96 -6.28 3.77 1.11
C VAL A 96 -5.34 4.20 2.23
N ILE A 97 -5.82 4.24 3.47
CA ILE A 97 -5.00 4.73 4.59
C ILE A 97 -3.84 3.78 4.88
N ILE A 98 -4.09 2.47 4.87
CA ILE A 98 -3.01 1.49 5.06
C ILE A 98 -2.04 1.52 3.89
N GLY A 99 -2.52 1.69 2.66
CA GLY A 99 -1.67 1.89 1.48
C GLY A 99 -0.74 3.10 1.65
N LEU A 100 -1.26 4.26 2.07
CA LEU A 100 -0.47 5.47 2.31
C LEU A 100 0.57 5.29 3.43
N ILE A 101 0.21 4.61 4.53
CA ILE A 101 1.16 4.30 5.61
C ILE A 101 2.24 3.34 5.12
N CYS A 102 1.87 2.32 4.35
CA CYS A 102 2.83 1.42 3.72
C CYS A 102 3.73 2.17 2.73
N ALA A 103 3.20 3.10 1.93
CA ALA A 103 4.02 3.95 1.06
C ALA A 103 5.05 4.75 1.88
N GLY A 104 4.62 5.41 2.94
CA GLY A 104 5.49 6.17 3.83
C GLY A 104 6.62 5.35 4.43
N LYS A 105 6.33 4.13 4.86
CA LYS A 105 7.31 3.27 5.53
C LYS A 105 8.10 2.38 4.56
N ILE A 106 7.41 1.69 3.65
CA ILE A 106 8.01 0.64 2.81
C ILE A 106 8.72 1.26 1.61
N ALA A 107 8.06 2.17 0.86
CA ALA A 107 8.69 2.81 -0.30
C ALA A 107 9.90 3.65 0.12
N SER A 108 9.81 4.38 1.24
CA SER A 108 10.93 5.13 1.82
C SER A 108 12.10 4.20 2.17
N SER A 109 11.83 3.09 2.85
CA SER A 109 12.86 2.13 3.24
C SER A 109 13.55 1.50 2.04
N ILE A 110 12.79 1.07 1.02
CA ILE A 110 13.32 0.50 -0.23
C ILE A 110 14.12 1.55 -0.99
N GLY A 111 13.59 2.78 -1.13
CA GLY A 111 14.27 3.88 -1.81
C GLY A 111 15.59 4.26 -1.15
N ALA A 112 15.61 4.31 0.19
CA ALA A 112 16.83 4.57 0.96
C ALA A 112 17.86 3.44 0.85
N GLU A 113 17.41 2.18 0.97
CA GLU A 113 18.29 1.02 0.92
C GLU A 113 18.96 0.88 -0.46
N LEU A 114 18.16 0.90 -1.54
CA LEU A 114 18.69 0.81 -2.91
C LEU A 114 19.50 2.07 -3.27
N GLY A 115 19.06 3.24 -2.84
CA GLY A 115 19.84 4.47 -3.01
C GLY A 115 21.20 4.40 -2.32
N SER A 116 21.28 3.86 -1.12
CA SER A 116 22.54 3.65 -0.40
C SER A 116 23.44 2.61 -1.11
N MET A 117 22.85 1.53 -1.64
CA MET A 117 23.59 0.51 -2.41
C MET A 117 24.12 1.08 -3.73
N ASN A 118 23.36 1.99 -4.37
CA ASN A 118 23.81 2.66 -5.59
C ASN A 118 24.98 3.63 -5.31
N VAL A 119 24.86 4.45 -4.26
CA VAL A 119 25.91 5.40 -3.85
C VAL A 119 27.21 4.69 -3.48
N SER A 120 27.13 3.52 -2.85
CA SER A 120 28.30 2.71 -2.45
C SER A 120 28.77 1.72 -3.54
N GLU A 121 28.27 1.88 -4.77
CA GLU A 121 28.61 1.05 -5.94
C GLU A 121 28.40 -0.46 -5.74
N GLN A 122 27.57 -0.86 -4.77
CA GLN A 122 27.26 -2.27 -4.51
C GLN A 122 26.46 -2.89 -5.66
N ILE A 123 25.60 -2.14 -6.31
CA ILE A 123 24.81 -2.59 -7.47
C ILE A 123 25.76 -2.89 -8.63
N ASP A 124 26.70 -2.00 -8.92
CA ASP A 124 27.71 -2.17 -9.97
C ASP A 124 28.63 -3.38 -9.66
N ALA A 125 29.03 -3.53 -8.41
CA ALA A 125 29.83 -4.69 -7.96
C ALA A 125 29.10 -6.02 -8.15
N MET A 126 27.76 -6.06 -7.94
CA MET A 126 26.96 -7.26 -8.23
C MET A 126 26.96 -7.59 -9.72
N GLU A 127 26.81 -6.59 -10.59
CA GLU A 127 26.86 -6.80 -12.05
C GLU A 127 28.23 -7.36 -12.50
N VAL A 128 29.30 -6.78 -12.01
CA VAL A 128 30.68 -7.24 -12.35
C VAL A 128 30.93 -8.67 -11.83
N SER A 129 30.33 -9.06 -10.70
CA SER A 129 30.44 -10.43 -10.18
C SER A 129 29.54 -11.44 -10.91
N GLY A 130 28.77 -11.01 -11.92
CA GLY A 130 27.87 -11.86 -12.70
C GLY A 130 26.51 -12.11 -12.04
N ALA A 131 26.21 -11.49 -10.91
CA ALA A 131 24.88 -11.52 -10.31
C ALA A 131 23.93 -10.56 -11.07
N ASN A 132 22.65 -10.90 -11.09
CA ASN A 132 21.63 -10.03 -11.69
C ASN A 132 20.97 -9.16 -10.61
N PRO A 133 21.36 -7.87 -10.46
CA PRO A 133 20.85 -7.04 -9.39
C PRO A 133 19.36 -6.77 -9.53
N ILE A 134 18.80 -6.69 -10.74
CA ILE A 134 17.36 -6.50 -10.93
C ILE A 134 16.58 -7.71 -10.39
N GLN A 135 17.05 -8.93 -10.65
CA GLN A 135 16.38 -10.12 -10.16
C GLN A 135 16.48 -10.23 -8.63
N TYR A 136 17.65 -9.98 -8.07
CA TYR A 136 17.91 -10.11 -6.64
C TYR A 136 17.27 -8.96 -5.82
N LEU A 137 17.43 -7.71 -6.26
CA LEU A 137 17.02 -6.53 -5.49
C LEU A 137 15.61 -6.04 -5.83
N VAL A 138 15.26 -5.99 -7.14
CA VAL A 138 14.02 -5.35 -7.59
C VAL A 138 12.86 -6.32 -7.59
N VAL A 139 13.02 -7.48 -8.23
CA VAL A 139 11.93 -8.46 -8.39
C VAL A 139 11.45 -8.97 -7.02
N THR A 140 12.38 -9.31 -6.13
CA THR A 140 12.04 -9.82 -4.79
C THR A 140 11.28 -8.79 -3.95
N ARG A 141 11.68 -7.52 -3.99
CA ARG A 141 11.02 -6.44 -3.24
C ARG A 141 9.62 -6.10 -3.78
N ILE A 142 9.50 -5.99 -5.10
CA ILE A 142 8.19 -5.69 -5.73
C ILE A 142 7.18 -6.80 -5.43
N LEU A 143 7.58 -8.06 -5.62
CA LEU A 143 6.70 -9.20 -5.32
C LEU A 143 6.35 -9.30 -3.83
N ALA A 144 7.33 -9.05 -2.95
CA ALA A 144 7.09 -9.02 -1.51
C ALA A 144 6.11 -7.92 -1.12
N CYS A 145 6.22 -6.70 -1.67
CA CYS A 145 5.24 -5.62 -1.44
C CYS A 145 3.85 -6.00 -1.96
N THR A 146 3.78 -6.55 -3.17
CA THR A 146 2.52 -6.95 -3.82
C THR A 146 1.77 -8.01 -3.00
N LEU A 147 2.50 -8.90 -2.31
CA LEU A 147 1.91 -9.93 -1.46
C LEU A 147 1.61 -9.41 -0.05
N MET A 148 2.52 -8.64 0.55
CA MET A 148 2.43 -8.28 1.98
C MET A 148 1.48 -7.12 2.24
N VAL A 149 1.33 -6.15 1.33
CA VAL A 149 0.43 -5.01 1.52
C VAL A 149 -1.04 -5.45 1.63
N PRO A 150 -1.58 -6.33 0.78
CA PRO A 150 -2.93 -6.88 0.97
C PRO A 150 -3.10 -7.59 2.33
N ILE A 151 -2.13 -8.39 2.75
CA ILE A 151 -2.17 -9.09 4.04
C ILE A 151 -2.21 -8.10 5.20
N LEU A 152 -1.36 -7.06 5.15
CA LEU A 152 -1.35 -6.00 6.16
C LEU A 152 -2.69 -5.24 6.21
N THR A 153 -3.30 -4.98 5.07
CA THR A 153 -4.61 -4.31 5.00
C THR A 153 -5.70 -5.17 5.62
N LEU A 154 -5.75 -6.46 5.29
CA LEU A 154 -6.71 -7.40 5.90
C LEU A 154 -6.58 -7.46 7.43
N LEU A 155 -5.34 -7.48 7.94
CA LEU A 155 -5.09 -7.45 9.37
C LEU A 155 -5.57 -6.14 10.00
N ALA A 156 -5.31 -5.01 9.33
CA ALA A 156 -5.77 -3.69 9.78
C ALA A 156 -7.29 -3.59 9.82
N ASP A 157 -7.97 -4.05 8.77
CA ASP A 157 -9.43 -4.04 8.67
C ASP A 157 -10.08 -4.88 9.78
N THR A 158 -9.49 -6.04 10.06
CA THR A 158 -9.97 -6.91 11.16
C THR A 158 -9.87 -6.19 12.51
N VAL A 159 -8.74 -5.52 12.76
CA VAL A 159 -8.53 -4.77 14.00
C VAL A 159 -9.34 -3.47 14.02
N ALA A 160 -9.61 -2.87 12.87
CA ALA A 160 -10.48 -1.71 12.74
C ALA A 160 -11.93 -2.02 13.14
N LEU A 161 -12.45 -3.20 12.79
CA LEU A 161 -13.77 -3.65 13.27
C LEU A 161 -13.79 -3.79 14.80
N ALA A 162 -12.70 -4.29 15.40
CA ALA A 162 -12.60 -4.35 16.86
C ALA A 162 -12.54 -2.94 17.49
N GLY A 163 -11.80 -2.00 16.88
CA GLY A 163 -11.79 -0.58 17.28
C GLY A 163 -13.17 0.06 17.20
N GLY A 164 -13.92 -0.23 16.12
CA GLY A 164 -15.30 0.23 15.95
C GLY A 164 -16.26 -0.30 17.04
N TYR A 165 -16.14 -1.57 17.40
CA TYR A 165 -16.87 -2.13 18.53
C TYR A 165 -16.55 -1.39 19.84
N PHE A 166 -15.27 -1.10 20.08
CA PHE A 166 -14.87 -0.36 21.27
C PHE A 166 -15.48 1.04 21.31
N GLY A 167 -15.54 1.72 20.17
CA GLY A 167 -16.19 3.03 20.02
C GLY A 167 -17.70 2.98 20.30
N THR A 168 -18.41 1.97 19.80
CA THR A 168 -19.84 1.80 20.07
C THR A 168 -20.12 1.49 21.53
N ASN A 169 -19.26 0.72 22.20
CA ASN A 169 -19.44 0.34 23.61
C ASN A 169 -19.26 1.53 24.57
N LEU A 170 -18.37 2.48 24.24
CA LEU A 170 -18.18 3.71 25.04
C LEU A 170 -19.39 4.65 24.99
N SER A 171 -20.13 4.67 23.91
CA SER A 171 -21.18 5.64 23.65
C SER A 171 -22.59 5.05 23.56
N GLY A 172 -22.72 3.73 23.63
CA GLY A 172 -24.01 3.01 23.54
C GLY A 172 -23.88 1.58 24.03
N ASN A 173 -24.99 0.99 24.47
CA ASN A 173 -25.03 -0.37 25.02
C ASN A 173 -25.27 -1.41 23.91
N MET A 174 -24.34 -1.57 22.97
CA MET A 174 -24.41 -2.63 21.97
C MET A 174 -23.54 -3.82 22.39
N THR A 175 -24.12 -5.02 22.41
CA THR A 175 -23.35 -6.23 22.72
C THR A 175 -22.39 -6.57 21.58
N ALA A 176 -21.23 -7.17 21.89
CA ALA A 176 -20.25 -7.59 20.89
C ALA A 176 -20.87 -8.50 19.82
N GLN A 177 -21.70 -9.47 20.25
CA GLN A 177 -22.36 -10.39 19.33
C GLN A 177 -23.23 -9.65 18.30
N LEU A 178 -24.00 -8.66 18.74
CA LEU A 178 -24.87 -7.88 17.85
C LEU A 178 -24.05 -6.98 16.92
N TYR A 179 -22.97 -6.37 17.42
CA TYR A 179 -22.08 -5.53 16.61
C TYR A 179 -21.45 -6.33 15.47
N PHE A 180 -20.75 -7.42 15.76
CA PHE A 180 -20.11 -8.24 14.76
C PHE A 180 -21.10 -8.92 13.81
N ALA A 181 -22.24 -9.39 14.32
CA ALA A 181 -23.29 -9.96 13.46
C ALA A 181 -23.76 -8.94 12.41
N LYS A 182 -24.04 -7.68 12.81
CA LYS A 182 -24.46 -6.64 11.87
C LYS A 182 -23.34 -6.21 10.93
N SER A 183 -22.09 -6.13 11.41
CA SER A 183 -20.93 -5.82 10.59
C SER A 183 -20.73 -6.85 9.47
N PHE A 184 -20.79 -8.15 9.79
CA PHE A 184 -20.60 -9.20 8.80
C PHE A 184 -21.82 -9.40 7.89
N GLN A 185 -23.04 -9.20 8.38
CA GLN A 185 -24.26 -9.27 7.56
C GLN A 185 -24.33 -8.18 6.48
N ALA A 186 -23.70 -7.03 6.76
CA ALA A 186 -23.69 -5.90 5.84
C ALA A 186 -22.66 -6.07 4.70
N LEU A 187 -21.65 -6.92 4.89
CA LEU A 187 -20.58 -7.13 3.92
C LEU A 187 -21.03 -8.15 2.86
N VAL A 188 -20.94 -7.73 1.61
CA VAL A 188 -21.18 -8.60 0.45
C VAL A 188 -19.83 -8.90 -0.21
N PHE A 189 -19.74 -10.05 -0.89
CA PHE A 189 -18.51 -10.43 -1.60
C PHE A 189 -18.07 -9.38 -2.62
N SER A 190 -19.02 -8.67 -3.22
CA SER A 190 -18.78 -7.55 -4.14
C SER A 190 -18.11 -6.32 -3.48
N ASP A 191 -18.11 -6.21 -2.17
CA ASP A 191 -17.41 -5.15 -1.45
C ASP A 191 -15.94 -5.54 -1.19
N PHE A 192 -15.74 -6.80 -0.82
CA PHE A 192 -14.43 -7.31 -0.41
C PHE A 192 -13.49 -7.54 -1.60
N PHE A 193 -13.98 -8.16 -2.68
CA PHE A 193 -13.15 -8.60 -3.80
C PHE A 193 -12.47 -7.42 -4.55
N PRO A 194 -13.19 -6.34 -4.93
CA PRO A 194 -12.56 -5.18 -5.55
C PRO A 194 -11.57 -4.49 -4.61
N ALA A 195 -11.90 -4.36 -3.32
CA ALA A 195 -11.01 -3.79 -2.32
C ALA A 195 -9.70 -4.58 -2.19
N PHE A 196 -9.77 -5.90 -2.21
CA PHE A 196 -8.59 -6.76 -2.17
C PHE A 196 -7.71 -6.61 -3.42
N ILE A 197 -8.30 -6.56 -4.62
CA ILE A 197 -7.56 -6.30 -5.87
C ILE A 197 -6.87 -4.93 -5.82
N LYS A 198 -7.56 -3.90 -5.32
CA LYS A 198 -7.02 -2.56 -5.11
C LYS A 198 -5.74 -2.59 -4.26
N THR A 199 -5.73 -3.35 -3.17
CA THR A 199 -4.54 -3.45 -2.30
C THR A 199 -3.36 -4.15 -2.95
N ILE A 200 -3.59 -5.10 -3.87
CA ILE A 200 -2.54 -5.72 -4.69
C ILE A 200 -1.88 -4.66 -5.59
N LEU A 201 -2.69 -3.83 -6.25
CA LEU A 201 -2.18 -2.74 -7.10
C LEU A 201 -1.40 -1.71 -6.28
N PHE A 202 -1.84 -1.39 -5.07
CA PHE A 202 -1.11 -0.50 -4.16
C PHE A 202 0.23 -1.10 -3.76
N GLY A 203 0.25 -2.38 -3.36
CA GLY A 203 1.49 -3.09 -3.03
C GLY A 203 2.49 -3.11 -4.17
N PHE A 204 2.02 -3.39 -5.38
CA PHE A 204 2.84 -3.33 -6.59
C PHE A 204 3.43 -1.94 -6.80
N SER A 205 2.60 -0.89 -6.73
CA SER A 205 3.03 0.49 -6.94
C SER A 205 4.06 0.94 -5.90
N ILE A 206 3.85 0.60 -4.62
CA ILE A 206 4.78 0.90 -3.53
C ILE A 206 6.15 0.27 -3.81
N GLY A 207 6.17 -1.03 -4.13
CA GLY A 207 7.40 -1.76 -4.43
C GLY A 207 8.11 -1.24 -5.68
N PHE A 208 7.35 -1.03 -6.75
CA PHE A 208 7.89 -0.55 -8.03
C PHE A 208 8.51 0.84 -7.92
N ILE A 209 7.79 1.79 -7.32
CA ILE A 209 8.26 3.19 -7.19
C ILE A 209 9.44 3.27 -6.23
N GLY A 210 9.38 2.54 -5.10
CA GLY A 210 10.50 2.49 -4.17
C GLY A 210 11.78 1.94 -4.82
N CYS A 211 11.65 0.86 -5.59
CA CYS A 211 12.77 0.29 -6.34
C CYS A 211 13.27 1.23 -7.44
N TYR A 212 12.37 1.82 -8.23
CA TYR A 212 12.74 2.72 -9.32
C TYR A 212 13.53 3.94 -8.83
N LYS A 213 12.98 4.66 -7.83
CA LYS A 213 13.62 5.87 -7.28
C LYS A 213 14.93 5.56 -6.55
N GLY A 214 15.02 4.42 -5.85
CA GLY A 214 16.25 4.00 -5.20
C GLY A 214 17.34 3.57 -6.19
N TYR A 215 16.98 2.76 -7.20
CA TYR A 215 17.91 2.24 -8.20
C TYR A 215 18.52 3.34 -9.09
N HIS A 216 17.74 4.39 -9.40
CA HIS A 216 18.15 5.54 -10.22
C HIS A 216 18.56 6.76 -9.38
N SER A 217 18.93 6.57 -8.11
CA SER A 217 19.43 7.67 -7.30
C SER A 217 20.77 8.20 -7.81
N ASN A 218 21.00 9.51 -7.69
CA ASN A 218 22.27 10.10 -8.07
C ASN A 218 23.40 9.66 -7.14
N LYS A 219 24.67 9.81 -7.57
CA LYS A 219 25.84 9.55 -6.74
C LYS A 219 25.96 10.64 -5.66
N GLY A 220 26.09 10.24 -4.41
CA GLY A 220 26.25 11.11 -3.25
C GLY A 220 25.32 10.76 -2.10
N THR A 221 25.78 10.93 -0.87
CA THR A 221 25.03 10.53 0.34
C THR A 221 23.71 11.29 0.53
N GLU A 222 23.61 12.53 0.07
CA GLU A 222 22.40 13.34 0.10
C GLU A 222 21.29 12.73 -0.80
N SER A 223 21.67 12.10 -1.90
CA SER A 223 20.74 11.49 -2.85
C SER A 223 19.90 10.35 -2.24
N VAL A 224 20.42 9.67 -1.22
CA VAL A 224 19.69 8.61 -0.49
C VAL A 224 18.43 9.16 0.17
N GLY A 225 18.56 10.30 0.86
CA GLY A 225 17.41 10.98 1.47
C GLY A 225 16.42 11.52 0.44
N ILE A 226 16.92 12.05 -0.67
CA ILE A 226 16.09 12.51 -1.79
C ILE A 226 15.32 11.34 -2.42
N ALA A 227 15.98 10.20 -2.69
CA ALA A 227 15.35 9.01 -3.24
C ALA A 227 14.27 8.44 -2.31
N ALA A 228 14.55 8.39 -1.00
CA ALA A 228 13.59 7.95 0.00
C ALA A 228 12.32 8.83 0.01
N ASN A 229 12.50 10.15 0.06
CA ASN A 229 11.38 11.09 0.06
C ASN A 229 10.61 11.08 -1.27
N ALA A 230 11.31 11.08 -2.40
CA ALA A 230 10.69 10.96 -3.72
C ALA A 230 9.88 9.68 -3.88
N SER A 231 10.36 8.56 -3.31
CA SER A 231 9.64 7.29 -3.30
C SER A 231 8.30 7.40 -2.57
N VAL A 232 8.26 8.04 -1.39
CA VAL A 232 7.03 8.24 -0.62
C VAL A 232 6.03 9.09 -1.39
N VAL A 233 6.47 10.26 -1.84
CA VAL A 233 5.59 11.23 -2.52
C VAL A 233 5.00 10.61 -3.79
N THR A 234 5.84 10.02 -4.63
CA THR A 234 5.39 9.42 -5.88
C THR A 234 4.47 8.21 -5.63
N ALA A 235 4.81 7.32 -4.69
CA ALA A 235 3.97 6.18 -4.36
C ALA A 235 2.60 6.61 -3.81
N SER A 236 2.55 7.63 -2.96
CA SER A 236 1.31 8.17 -2.41
C SER A 236 0.40 8.76 -3.50
N ILE A 237 0.97 9.49 -4.46
CA ILE A 237 0.22 10.00 -5.61
C ILE A 237 -0.35 8.85 -6.44
N TRP A 238 0.46 7.82 -6.73
CA TRP A 238 -0.01 6.66 -7.49
C TRP A 238 -1.12 5.90 -6.76
N ILE A 239 -1.05 5.74 -5.43
CA ILE A 239 -2.11 5.11 -4.64
C ILE A 239 -3.42 5.88 -4.80
N ILE A 240 -3.41 7.21 -4.66
CA ILE A 240 -4.62 8.03 -4.78
C ILE A 240 -5.20 7.96 -6.20
N LEU A 241 -4.35 7.98 -7.24
CA LEU A 241 -4.79 7.86 -8.62
C LEU A 241 -5.39 6.47 -8.92
N LEU A 242 -4.72 5.41 -8.48
CA LEU A 242 -5.20 4.04 -8.65
C LEU A 242 -6.49 3.81 -7.87
N ASP A 243 -6.63 4.41 -6.69
CA ASP A 243 -7.86 4.37 -5.91
C ASP A 243 -9.02 4.97 -6.70
N ALA A 244 -8.87 6.20 -7.18
CA ALA A 244 -9.90 6.86 -7.97
C ALA A 244 -10.32 6.05 -9.22
N ILE A 245 -9.35 5.45 -9.93
CA ILE A 245 -9.60 4.62 -11.11
C ILE A 245 -10.33 3.34 -10.72
N THR A 246 -9.87 2.64 -9.70
CA THR A 246 -10.47 1.36 -9.27
C THR A 246 -11.87 1.54 -8.72
N VAL A 247 -12.15 2.63 -7.99
CA VAL A 247 -13.50 2.99 -7.52
C VAL A 247 -14.44 3.22 -8.70
N GLN A 248 -13.99 3.99 -9.70
CA GLN A 248 -14.81 4.26 -10.89
C GLN A 248 -15.13 2.98 -11.66
N ILE A 249 -14.14 2.09 -11.84
CA ILE A 249 -14.32 0.80 -12.51
C ILE A 249 -15.30 -0.08 -11.71
N THR A 250 -15.12 -0.17 -10.39
CA THR A 250 -15.99 -0.96 -9.51
C THR A 250 -17.42 -0.46 -9.55
N ASN A 251 -17.63 0.85 -9.47
CA ASN A 251 -18.97 1.43 -9.56
C ASN A 251 -19.66 1.10 -10.88
N THR A 252 -18.93 1.16 -11.98
CA THR A 252 -19.50 0.88 -13.32
C THR A 252 -19.77 -0.60 -13.56
N LEU A 253 -18.94 -1.51 -13.00
CA LEU A 253 -19.05 -2.96 -13.29
C LEU A 253 -19.88 -3.73 -12.26
N VAL A 254 -19.96 -3.26 -11.02
CA VAL A 254 -20.52 -4.04 -9.91
C VAL A 254 -21.83 -3.44 -9.38
N TYR A 255 -22.00 -2.10 -9.48
CA TYR A 255 -23.16 -1.42 -8.89
C TYR A 255 -24.10 -0.80 -9.95
N THR A 256 -23.78 -0.88 -11.24
CA THR A 256 -24.70 -0.60 -12.35
C THR A 256 -25.34 -1.88 -12.83
#